data_6e73bacbffdecd8855f69e2e8e761d73
#
_entry.id   6e73bacbffdecd8855f69e2e8e761d73
#
_cell.length_a   1.000
_cell.length_b   1.000
_cell.length_c   1.000
_cell.angle_alpha   90.00
_cell.angle_beta   90.00
_cell.angle_gamma   90.00
#
_symmetry.space_group_name_H-M   'P 1'
#
loop_
_entity.id
_entity.type
_entity.pdbx_description
1 polymer ?
#
loop_
_entity_poly.entity_id
_entity_poly.type
_entity_poly.pdbx_seq_one_letter_code
_entity_poly.pdbx_strand_id
1 'polypeptide(L)'
;QCQLVINWMRVGFIHGVMNTDNMAISGETIDYGPCAFMDHYDPKTVFSSIDKFGRYSFSNQPPITKWNLTRFAECLIPLIDKDEDKAVKIATETIDNFQNIYETKWLNMMRDKLGLFGEEVNDKKLINDLLIWMENNEVDYTNTFCHLMNAEINYNKVYNDNNFINWSNEWKQRILKNNNSKEKSIDLMKMSNPNVIPRNHKVEEALNSANEGNLEILNKLLYVLKKPYSSQETIEDYQLPSTNNNYQTFCGT
;
A
#
# COMPACT_ATOMS: atom_id res chain seq x y z
N GLN A 1 13.45 -6.61 2.22
CA GLN A 1 12.07 -7.00 2.56
C GLN A 1 11.29 -5.84 3.19
N CYS A 2 11.80 -5.18 4.22
CA CYS A 2 11.08 -4.06 4.85
C CYS A 2 10.67 -2.99 3.83
N GLN A 3 11.58 -2.57 2.92
CA GLN A 3 11.26 -1.57 1.88
C GLN A 3 10.24 -2.09 0.87
N LEU A 4 10.28 -3.37 0.53
CA LEU A 4 9.30 -4.00 -0.37
C LEU A 4 7.89 -3.89 0.22
N VAL A 5 7.71 -4.30 1.47
CA VAL A 5 6.41 -4.24 2.15
C VAL A 5 5.92 -2.80 2.32
N ILE A 6 6.80 -1.85 2.62
CA ILE A 6 6.46 -0.42 2.65
C ILE A 6 5.91 0.04 1.28
N ASN A 7 6.51 -0.41 0.18
CA ASN A 7 6.02 -0.08 -1.16
C ASN A 7 4.64 -0.72 -1.45
N TRP A 8 4.37 -1.94 -0.96
CA TRP A 8 3.05 -2.55 -1.04
C TRP A 8 2.00 -1.76 -0.25
N MET A 9 2.34 -1.42 1.01
CA MET A 9 1.46 -0.59 1.85
C MET A 9 1.17 0.77 1.22
N ARG A 10 2.15 1.37 0.54
CA ARG A 10 2.02 2.66 -0.11
C ARG A 10 0.93 2.70 -1.17
N VAL A 11 0.75 1.62 -1.92
CA VAL A 11 -0.18 1.56 -3.07
C VAL A 11 -1.42 0.71 -2.81
N GLY A 12 -1.62 0.21 -1.58
CA GLY A 12 -2.76 -0.65 -1.26
C GLY A 12 -2.66 -2.07 -1.80
N PHE A 13 -1.44 -2.54 -2.13
CA PHE A 13 -1.22 -3.90 -2.63
C PHE A 13 -1.28 -4.91 -1.48
N ILE A 14 -2.00 -6.02 -1.72
CA ILE A 14 -2.10 -7.16 -0.81
C ILE A 14 -1.61 -8.40 -1.55
N HIS A 15 -0.53 -8.99 -1.06
CA HIS A 15 0.09 -10.17 -1.70
C HIS A 15 -0.81 -11.41 -1.62
N GLY A 16 -1.45 -11.61 -0.48
CA GLY A 16 -2.44 -12.68 -0.27
C GLY A 16 -1.89 -14.05 0.13
N VAL A 17 -0.62 -14.37 -0.15
CA VAL A 17 0.06 -15.61 0.29
C VAL A 17 1.53 -15.32 0.57
N MET A 18 1.84 -14.91 1.80
CA MET A 18 3.21 -14.57 2.23
C MET A 18 3.83 -15.72 3.03
N ASN A 19 3.84 -16.91 2.45
CA ASN A 19 4.63 -18.03 2.96
C ASN A 19 6.13 -17.73 2.82
N THR A 20 6.97 -18.48 3.53
CA THR A 20 8.43 -18.30 3.48
C THR A 20 9.03 -18.49 2.09
N ASP A 21 8.46 -19.38 1.29
CA ASP A 21 8.83 -19.67 -0.10
C ASP A 21 8.40 -18.57 -1.09
N ASN A 22 7.45 -17.70 -0.69
CA ASN A 22 7.01 -16.56 -1.49
C ASN A 22 7.71 -15.24 -1.14
N MET A 23 8.85 -15.32 -0.45
CA MET A 23 9.66 -14.15 -0.11
C MET A 23 11.08 -14.29 -0.67
N ALA A 24 11.34 -13.61 -1.80
CA ALA A 24 12.63 -13.62 -2.44
C ALA A 24 13.69 -12.85 -1.63
N ILE A 25 14.90 -13.41 -1.48
CA ILE A 25 16.02 -12.76 -0.77
C ILE A 25 16.40 -11.43 -1.45
N SER A 26 16.21 -11.34 -2.78
CA SER A 26 16.44 -10.11 -3.56
C SER A 26 15.56 -8.92 -3.16
N GLY A 27 14.47 -9.16 -2.42
CA GLY A 27 13.51 -8.11 -2.05
C GLY A 27 12.56 -7.73 -3.17
N GLU A 28 12.31 -8.64 -4.10
CA GLU A 28 11.35 -8.51 -5.19
C GLU A 28 10.06 -9.26 -4.87
N THR A 29 8.94 -8.79 -5.42
CA THR A 29 7.67 -9.50 -5.33
C THR A 29 7.69 -10.69 -6.28
N ILE A 30 7.34 -11.87 -5.77
CA ILE A 30 7.16 -13.10 -6.54
C ILE A 30 5.80 -13.72 -6.19
N ASP A 31 5.34 -14.67 -7.00
CA ASP A 31 4.08 -15.40 -6.80
C ASP A 31 2.86 -14.47 -6.66
N TYR A 32 2.45 -13.91 -7.79
CA TYR A 32 1.33 -12.97 -7.89
C TYR A 32 -0.06 -13.66 -7.90
N GLY A 33 -0.15 -14.93 -7.50
CA GLY A 33 -1.38 -15.73 -7.59
C GLY A 33 -2.61 -15.05 -6.98
N PRO A 34 -2.72 -14.91 -5.64
CA PRO A 34 -3.89 -14.34 -4.99
C PRO A 34 -3.77 -12.84 -4.70
N CYS A 35 -2.84 -12.14 -5.34
CA CYS A 35 -2.64 -10.71 -5.07
C CYS A 35 -3.76 -9.84 -5.66
N ALA A 36 -4.03 -8.74 -4.97
CA ALA A 36 -4.96 -7.73 -5.47
C ALA A 36 -4.65 -6.35 -4.83
N PHE A 37 -5.28 -5.30 -5.36
CA PHE A 37 -5.17 -3.95 -4.82
C PHE A 37 -6.46 -3.58 -4.08
N MET A 38 -6.29 -2.95 -2.91
CA MET A 38 -7.38 -2.50 -2.07
C MET A 38 -8.07 -1.29 -2.71
N ASP A 39 -9.39 -1.33 -2.82
CA ASP A 39 -10.23 -0.20 -3.19
C ASP A 39 -10.49 0.65 -1.93
N HIS A 40 -11.47 0.29 -1.11
CA HIS A 40 -11.76 0.97 0.14
C HIS A 40 -10.71 0.63 1.20
N TYR A 41 -10.29 1.66 1.95
CA TYR A 41 -9.31 1.44 3.02
C TYR A 41 -9.93 0.65 4.18
N ASP A 42 -9.43 -0.56 4.34
CA ASP A 42 -9.69 -1.39 5.52
C ASP A 42 -8.40 -2.16 5.86
N PRO A 43 -7.80 -1.95 7.04
CA PRO A 43 -6.59 -2.65 7.46
C PRO A 43 -6.76 -4.18 7.53
N LYS A 44 -8.01 -4.68 7.60
CA LYS A 44 -8.34 -6.11 7.66
C LYS A 44 -8.62 -6.72 6.29
N THR A 45 -8.52 -5.96 5.21
CA THR A 45 -8.82 -6.47 3.86
C THR A 45 -8.02 -7.72 3.54
N VAL A 46 -8.71 -8.76 3.09
CA VAL A 46 -8.18 -10.04 2.62
C VAL A 46 -8.83 -10.38 1.28
N PHE A 47 -8.02 -10.70 0.27
CA PHE A 47 -8.54 -11.14 -1.02
C PHE A 47 -8.43 -12.64 -1.23
N SER A 48 -7.39 -13.28 -0.70
CA SER A 48 -7.17 -14.71 -0.87
C SER A 48 -8.28 -15.55 -0.24
N SER A 49 -8.97 -16.34 -1.05
CA SER A 49 -10.09 -17.20 -0.63
C SER A 49 -9.69 -18.26 0.40
N ILE A 50 -8.41 -18.61 0.48
CA ILE A 50 -7.89 -19.60 1.43
C ILE A 50 -7.49 -18.98 2.77
N ASP A 51 -7.27 -17.66 2.84
CA ASP A 51 -6.88 -16.96 4.06
C ASP A 51 -8.09 -16.58 4.93
N LYS A 52 -8.68 -17.59 5.56
CA LYS A 52 -9.88 -17.43 6.40
C LYS A 52 -9.65 -16.64 7.69
N PHE A 53 -8.40 -16.50 8.12
CA PHE A 53 -8.04 -15.88 9.40
C PHE A 53 -7.36 -14.52 9.25
N GLY A 54 -7.19 -14.03 8.03
CA GLY A 54 -6.53 -12.75 7.76
C GLY A 54 -5.03 -12.76 8.07
N ARG A 55 -4.39 -13.93 7.96
CA ARG A 55 -2.93 -14.05 8.17
C ARG A 55 -2.14 -13.11 7.28
N TYR A 56 -2.64 -12.87 6.08
CA TYR A 56 -2.03 -12.03 5.04
C TYR A 56 -2.88 -10.79 4.72
N SER A 57 -3.73 -10.34 5.67
CA SER A 57 -4.48 -9.09 5.51
C SER A 57 -3.55 -7.89 5.31
N PHE A 58 -4.06 -6.79 4.79
CA PHE A 58 -3.28 -5.59 4.49
C PHE A 58 -2.37 -5.17 5.66
N SER A 59 -2.94 -4.96 6.85
CA SER A 59 -2.16 -4.54 8.02
C SER A 59 -1.26 -5.63 8.60
N ASN A 60 -1.49 -6.89 8.25
CA ASN A 60 -0.69 -8.01 8.76
C ASN A 60 0.53 -8.34 7.90
N GLN A 61 0.70 -7.70 6.75
CA GLN A 61 1.85 -7.91 5.87
C GLN A 61 3.20 -7.59 6.56
N PRO A 62 3.37 -6.50 7.33
CA PRO A 62 4.62 -6.26 8.05
C PRO A 62 4.92 -7.30 9.14
N PRO A 63 3.97 -7.67 10.04
CA PRO A 63 4.19 -8.72 11.02
C PRO A 63 4.58 -10.06 10.42
N ILE A 64 3.90 -10.50 9.34
CA ILE A 64 4.22 -11.78 8.69
C ILE A 64 5.59 -11.73 7.99
N THR A 65 5.99 -10.56 7.48
CA THR A 65 7.34 -10.36 6.95
C THR A 65 8.38 -10.54 8.05
N LYS A 66 8.19 -9.95 9.23
CA LYS A 66 9.08 -10.17 10.38
C LYS A 66 9.15 -11.65 10.74
N TRP A 67 8.01 -12.34 10.76
CA TRP A 67 7.96 -13.77 11.05
C TRP A 67 8.76 -14.60 10.02
N ASN A 68 8.61 -14.32 8.73
CA ASN A 68 9.36 -15.00 7.67
C ASN A 68 10.86 -14.74 7.78
N LEU A 69 11.25 -13.50 8.08
CA LEU A 69 12.66 -13.17 8.31
C LEU A 69 13.23 -13.88 9.55
N THR A 70 12.40 -14.11 10.58
CA THR A 70 12.79 -14.91 11.74
C THR A 70 13.08 -16.36 11.32
N ARG A 71 12.18 -16.97 10.53
CA ARG A 71 12.42 -18.35 9.99
C ARG A 71 13.70 -18.42 9.15
N PHE A 72 13.97 -17.39 8.36
CA PHE A 72 15.21 -17.31 7.58
C PHE A 72 16.45 -17.14 8.49
N ALA A 73 16.38 -16.29 9.50
CA ALA A 73 17.47 -16.07 10.45
C ALA A 73 17.84 -17.36 11.20
N GLU A 74 16.87 -18.20 11.56
CA GLU A 74 17.12 -19.52 12.18
C GLU A 74 17.97 -20.42 11.30
N CYS A 75 17.73 -20.39 9.97
CA CYS A 75 18.55 -21.17 9.01
C CYS A 75 19.99 -20.64 8.92
N LEU A 76 20.22 -19.37 9.26
CA LEU A 76 21.54 -18.73 9.17
C LEU A 76 22.38 -18.87 10.45
N ILE A 77 21.84 -19.33 11.56
CA ILE A 77 22.53 -19.45 12.86
C ILE A 77 23.92 -20.07 12.70
N PRO A 78 24.10 -21.23 12.00
CA PRO A 78 25.43 -21.85 11.86
C PRO A 78 26.44 -21.04 11.04
N LEU A 79 25.98 -20.01 10.31
CA LEU A 79 26.80 -19.15 9.45
C LEU A 79 27.17 -17.82 10.11
N ILE A 80 26.44 -17.43 11.17
CA ILE A 80 26.62 -16.13 11.86
C ILE A 80 27.82 -16.16 12.77
N ASP A 81 27.94 -17.16 13.64
CA ASP A 81 29.09 -17.33 14.55
C ASP A 81 29.27 -18.84 14.85
N LYS A 82 30.50 -19.23 15.25
CA LYS A 82 30.79 -20.60 15.72
C LYS A 82 30.19 -20.89 17.08
N ASP A 83 30.05 -19.86 17.91
CA ASP A 83 29.34 -19.89 19.18
C ASP A 83 27.86 -19.70 18.93
N GLU A 84 27.06 -20.74 19.14
CA GLU A 84 25.62 -20.75 18.87
C GLU A 84 24.86 -19.70 19.69
N ASP A 85 25.17 -19.54 20.96
CA ASP A 85 24.51 -18.56 21.84
C ASP A 85 24.75 -17.13 21.33
N LYS A 86 25.97 -16.84 20.86
CA LYS A 86 26.33 -15.57 20.27
C LYS A 86 25.62 -15.37 18.92
N ALA A 87 25.55 -16.40 18.11
CA ALA A 87 24.84 -16.34 16.81
C ALA A 87 23.34 -16.07 17.03
N VAL A 88 22.70 -16.75 17.95
CA VAL A 88 21.29 -16.51 18.32
C VAL A 88 21.07 -15.11 18.81
N LYS A 89 21.95 -14.59 19.67
CA LYS A 89 21.86 -13.21 20.16
C LYS A 89 21.91 -12.19 19.02
N ILE A 90 22.88 -12.31 18.10
CA ILE A 90 23.03 -11.41 16.94
C ILE A 90 21.77 -11.47 16.05
N ALA A 91 21.27 -12.68 15.75
CA ALA A 91 20.08 -12.87 14.95
C ALA A 91 18.85 -12.21 15.61
N THR A 92 18.64 -12.43 16.90
CA THR A 92 17.53 -11.87 17.66
C THR A 92 17.56 -10.35 17.67
N GLU A 93 18.71 -9.72 17.98
CA GLU A 93 18.87 -8.27 17.98
C GLU A 93 18.59 -7.67 16.61
N THR A 94 19.00 -8.36 15.54
CA THR A 94 18.76 -7.94 14.15
C THR A 94 17.26 -7.98 13.80
N ILE A 95 16.57 -9.07 14.15
CA ILE A 95 15.14 -9.24 13.88
C ILE A 95 14.30 -8.30 14.75
N ASP A 96 14.68 -8.07 16.01
CA ASP A 96 13.94 -7.16 16.88
C ASP A 96 13.99 -5.71 16.41
N ASN A 97 15.08 -5.31 15.76
CA ASN A 97 15.18 -3.99 15.16
C ASN A 97 14.28 -3.78 13.92
N PHE A 98 13.71 -4.86 13.36
CA PHE A 98 12.78 -4.77 12.21
C PHE A 98 11.62 -3.80 12.47
N GLN A 99 11.03 -3.85 13.66
CA GLN A 99 9.89 -3.00 14.01
C GLN A 99 10.25 -1.51 13.94
N ASN A 100 11.40 -1.12 14.50
CA ASN A 100 11.86 0.27 14.47
C ASN A 100 12.13 0.74 13.04
N ILE A 101 12.77 -0.12 12.22
CA ILE A 101 13.03 0.17 10.80
C ILE A 101 11.71 0.35 10.05
N TYR A 102 10.74 -0.55 10.28
CA TYR A 102 9.44 -0.49 9.64
C TYR A 102 8.67 0.78 10.01
N GLU A 103 8.55 1.10 11.31
CA GLU A 103 7.81 2.27 11.77
C GLU A 103 8.40 3.57 11.21
N THR A 104 9.72 3.70 11.22
CA THR A 104 10.41 4.86 10.64
C THR A 104 10.12 4.99 9.14
N LYS A 105 10.27 3.90 8.39
CA LYS A 105 10.02 3.90 6.94
C LYS A 105 8.55 4.12 6.60
N TRP A 106 7.65 3.52 7.37
CA TRP A 106 6.21 3.70 7.19
C TRP A 106 5.81 5.17 7.42
N LEU A 107 6.31 5.79 8.48
CA LEU A 107 6.01 7.17 8.78
C LEU A 107 6.54 8.12 7.70
N ASN A 108 7.75 7.88 7.21
CA ASN A 108 8.33 8.66 6.11
C ASN A 108 7.54 8.47 4.81
N MET A 109 7.17 7.24 4.46
CA MET A 109 6.33 6.94 3.30
C MET A 109 4.97 7.67 3.38
N MET A 110 4.34 7.69 4.55
CA MET A 110 3.07 8.40 4.74
C MET A 110 3.22 9.92 4.71
N ARG A 111 4.35 10.46 5.22
CA ARG A 111 4.69 11.88 5.03
C ARG A 111 4.80 12.23 3.55
N ASP A 112 5.50 11.42 2.77
CA ASP A 112 5.64 11.62 1.33
C ASP A 112 4.28 11.58 0.62
N LYS A 113 3.42 10.62 0.98
CA LYS A 113 2.04 10.53 0.46
C LYS A 113 1.20 11.77 0.75
N LEU A 114 1.45 12.44 1.87
CA LEU A 114 0.75 13.66 2.29
C LEU A 114 1.50 14.96 1.94
N GLY A 115 2.64 14.89 1.26
CA GLY A 115 3.43 16.06 0.88
C GLY A 115 4.07 16.78 2.06
N LEU A 116 4.39 16.08 3.15
CA LEU A 116 4.92 16.65 4.38
C LEU A 116 6.45 16.61 4.37
N PHE A 117 7.07 17.76 4.28
CA PHE A 117 8.52 17.89 4.44
C PHE A 117 8.91 18.00 5.92
N GLY A 118 10.07 17.43 6.24
CA GLY A 118 10.60 17.39 7.61
C GLY A 118 9.76 16.50 8.54
N GLU A 119 10.10 16.53 9.81
CA GLU A 119 9.49 15.70 10.84
C GLU A 119 8.85 16.57 11.92
N GLU A 120 7.60 16.26 12.27
CA GLU A 120 6.86 16.91 13.34
C GLU A 120 6.27 15.87 14.29
N VAL A 121 6.22 16.17 15.55
CA VAL A 121 5.74 15.25 16.61
C VAL A 121 4.32 14.74 16.34
N ASN A 122 3.47 15.60 15.75
CA ASN A 122 2.07 15.28 15.49
C ASN A 122 1.83 14.58 14.15
N ASP A 123 2.87 14.31 13.33
CA ASP A 123 2.69 13.68 12.01
C ASP A 123 2.01 12.30 12.13
N LYS A 124 2.43 11.47 13.09
CA LYS A 124 1.84 10.14 13.32
C LYS A 124 0.34 10.25 13.64
N LYS A 125 -0.06 11.23 14.45
CA LYS A 125 -1.46 11.46 14.78
C LYS A 125 -2.24 11.90 13.55
N LEU A 126 -1.74 12.87 12.81
CA LEU A 126 -2.38 13.39 11.59
C LEU A 126 -2.62 12.29 10.55
N ILE A 127 -1.63 11.41 10.36
CA ILE A 127 -1.72 10.26 9.45
C ILE A 127 -2.79 9.27 9.94
N ASN A 128 -2.74 8.90 11.22
CA ASN A 128 -3.69 7.94 11.79
C ASN A 128 -5.13 8.46 11.76
N ASP A 129 -5.34 9.74 12.02
CA ASP A 129 -6.68 10.36 11.96
C ASP A 129 -7.27 10.26 10.55
N LEU A 130 -6.46 10.46 9.50
CA LEU A 130 -6.91 10.24 8.11
C LEU A 130 -7.28 8.78 7.87
N LEU A 131 -6.42 7.84 8.26
CA LEU A 131 -6.65 6.42 8.03
C LEU A 131 -7.90 5.92 8.76
N ILE A 132 -8.11 6.34 10.01
CA ILE A 132 -9.33 6.03 10.79
C ILE A 132 -10.56 6.63 10.12
N TRP A 133 -10.47 7.87 9.63
CA TRP A 133 -11.57 8.49 8.91
C TRP A 133 -11.90 7.72 7.62
N MET A 134 -10.87 7.29 6.86
CA MET A 134 -11.04 6.50 5.63
C MET A 134 -11.73 5.16 5.92
N GLU A 135 -11.30 4.44 6.95
CA GLU A 135 -11.89 3.17 7.39
C GLU A 135 -13.37 3.35 7.78
N ASN A 136 -13.67 4.33 8.62
CA ASN A 136 -15.03 4.59 9.11
C ASN A 136 -16.02 5.03 8.03
N ASN A 137 -15.55 5.59 6.92
CA ASN A 137 -16.37 6.08 5.82
C ASN A 137 -16.25 5.24 4.55
N GLU A 138 -15.57 4.08 4.63
CA GLU A 138 -15.35 3.17 3.49
C GLU A 138 -14.81 3.89 2.25
N VAL A 139 -13.83 4.77 2.43
CA VAL A 139 -13.32 5.64 1.37
C VAL A 139 -12.19 4.95 0.60
N ASP A 140 -12.16 5.14 -0.71
CA ASP A 140 -11.13 4.58 -1.57
C ASP A 140 -9.73 5.06 -1.20
N TYR A 141 -8.81 4.11 -1.00
CA TYR A 141 -7.45 4.40 -0.56
C TYR A 141 -6.69 5.27 -1.57
N THR A 142 -6.64 4.86 -2.82
CA THR A 142 -5.89 5.55 -3.87
C THR A 142 -6.52 6.91 -4.20
N ASN A 143 -7.84 6.94 -4.37
CA ASN A 143 -8.54 8.17 -4.77
C ASN A 143 -8.54 9.24 -3.68
N THR A 144 -8.43 8.86 -2.40
CA THR A 144 -8.26 9.87 -1.33
C THR A 144 -6.98 10.68 -1.51
N PHE A 145 -5.86 10.02 -1.80
CA PHE A 145 -4.63 10.76 -2.07
C PHE A 145 -4.67 11.52 -3.40
N CYS A 146 -5.36 11.00 -4.41
CA CYS A 146 -5.61 11.74 -5.64
C CYS A 146 -6.43 13.00 -5.39
N HIS A 147 -7.47 12.92 -4.55
CA HIS A 147 -8.27 14.08 -4.15
C HIS A 147 -7.43 15.14 -3.42
N LEU A 148 -6.54 14.74 -2.52
CA LEU A 148 -5.65 15.65 -1.81
C LEU A 148 -4.65 16.37 -2.75
N MET A 149 -4.19 15.69 -3.81
CA MET A 149 -3.31 16.29 -4.83
C MET A 149 -4.03 17.28 -5.74
N ASN A 150 -5.28 16.98 -6.08
CA ASN A 150 -6.07 17.70 -7.07
C ASN A 150 -7.38 18.16 -6.43
N ALA A 151 -7.37 19.26 -5.67
CA ALA A 151 -8.54 19.78 -4.94
C ALA A 151 -9.78 20.07 -5.81
N GLU A 152 -9.64 20.02 -7.15
CA GLU A 152 -10.72 20.21 -8.12
C GLU A 152 -11.49 18.92 -8.45
N ILE A 153 -10.96 17.74 -8.08
CA ILE A 153 -11.58 16.44 -8.34
C ILE A 153 -12.59 16.13 -7.22
N ASN A 154 -13.78 16.69 -7.34
CA ASN A 154 -14.86 16.50 -6.35
C ASN A 154 -15.73 15.29 -6.72
N TYR A 155 -15.12 14.09 -6.88
CA TYR A 155 -15.84 12.88 -7.27
C TYR A 155 -16.75 12.30 -6.19
N ASN A 156 -16.55 12.67 -4.92
CA ASN A 156 -17.30 12.05 -3.86
C ASN A 156 -17.70 13.07 -2.78
N LYS A 157 -19.00 13.13 -2.49
CA LYS A 157 -19.57 13.97 -1.43
C LYS A 157 -19.02 13.66 -0.03
N VAL A 158 -18.38 12.50 0.15
CA VAL A 158 -17.79 12.08 1.43
C VAL A 158 -16.73 13.07 1.92
N TYR A 159 -15.97 13.73 1.02
CA TYR A 159 -14.98 14.74 1.40
C TYR A 159 -15.58 16.07 1.90
N ASN A 160 -16.91 16.21 1.86
CA ASN A 160 -17.64 17.31 2.50
C ASN A 160 -18.00 17.00 3.97
N ASP A 161 -17.60 15.84 4.49
CA ASP A 161 -17.74 15.50 5.91
C ASP A 161 -16.97 16.46 6.80
N ASN A 162 -17.58 16.91 7.90
CA ASN A 162 -16.95 17.87 8.79
C ASN A 162 -15.65 17.37 9.42
N ASN A 163 -15.54 16.07 9.70
CA ASN A 163 -14.32 15.49 10.25
C ASN A 163 -13.18 15.56 9.22
N PHE A 164 -13.48 15.26 7.95
CA PHE A 164 -12.49 15.40 6.88
C PHE A 164 -12.09 16.86 6.65
N ILE A 165 -13.04 17.79 6.67
CA ILE A 165 -12.76 19.23 6.52
C ILE A 165 -11.82 19.70 7.65
N ASN A 166 -12.11 19.34 8.90
CA ASN A 166 -11.28 19.70 10.05
C ASN A 166 -9.88 19.10 9.91
N TRP A 167 -9.77 17.82 9.62
CA TRP A 167 -8.51 17.14 9.35
C TRP A 167 -7.73 17.81 8.21
N SER A 168 -8.39 18.14 7.11
CA SER A 168 -7.76 18.78 5.94
C SER A 168 -7.21 20.17 6.26
N ASN A 169 -7.84 20.89 7.18
CA ASN A 169 -7.34 22.18 7.66
C ASN A 169 -6.05 21.99 8.50
N GLU A 170 -6.01 20.99 9.38
CA GLU A 170 -4.79 20.65 10.14
C GLU A 170 -3.66 20.22 9.19
N TRP A 171 -3.95 19.38 8.19
CA TRP A 171 -3.00 18.98 7.16
C TRP A 171 -2.46 20.18 6.35
N LYS A 172 -3.32 21.09 5.91
CA LYS A 172 -2.90 22.33 5.22
C LYS A 172 -1.99 23.19 6.10
N GLN A 173 -2.27 23.33 7.39
CA GLN A 173 -1.40 24.02 8.33
C GLN A 173 -0.05 23.33 8.49
N ARG A 174 -0.03 21.99 8.50
CA ARG A 174 1.21 21.20 8.58
C ARG A 174 2.08 21.37 7.31
N ILE A 175 1.48 21.41 6.12
CA ILE A 175 2.21 21.68 4.85
C ILE A 175 2.94 23.03 4.90
N LEU A 176 2.31 24.06 5.46
CA LEU A 176 2.88 25.39 5.53
C LEU A 176 4.05 25.51 6.53
N LYS A 177 4.22 24.53 7.40
CA LYS A 177 5.36 24.49 8.30
C LYS A 177 6.69 24.36 7.59
N ASN A 178 7.72 24.36 7.71
CA ASN A 178 8.99 24.01 7.03
C ASN A 178 9.31 24.86 5.78
N ASN A 179 8.71 26.04 5.64
CA ASN A 179 8.97 27.00 4.54
C ASN A 179 8.94 26.39 3.12
N ASN A 180 8.19 25.29 2.93
CA ASN A 180 7.99 24.72 1.61
C ASN A 180 6.77 25.35 0.92
N SER A 181 6.83 25.42 -0.40
CA SER A 181 5.69 25.86 -1.16
C SER A 181 4.66 24.72 -1.31
N LYS A 182 3.40 25.08 -1.48
CA LYS A 182 2.33 24.13 -1.75
C LYS A 182 2.64 23.29 -3.00
N GLU A 183 3.25 23.87 -4.02
CA GLU A 183 3.63 23.22 -5.27
C GLU A 183 4.61 22.07 -5.00
N LYS A 184 5.66 22.32 -4.20
CA LYS A 184 6.62 21.26 -3.83
C LYS A 184 5.96 20.12 -3.07
N SER A 185 5.01 20.41 -2.18
CA SER A 185 4.25 19.39 -1.47
C SER A 185 3.40 18.56 -2.44
N ILE A 186 2.73 19.18 -3.40
CA ILE A 186 1.98 18.48 -4.44
C ILE A 186 2.91 17.62 -5.33
N ASP A 187 4.09 18.12 -5.68
CA ASP A 187 5.06 17.35 -6.48
C ASP A 187 5.55 16.11 -5.72
N LEU A 188 5.83 16.24 -4.41
CA LEU A 188 6.18 15.10 -3.56
C LEU A 188 5.03 14.06 -3.51
N MET A 189 3.80 14.53 -3.35
CA MET A 189 2.61 13.67 -3.37
C MET A 189 2.46 12.95 -4.70
N LYS A 190 2.63 13.62 -5.84
CA LYS A 190 2.57 13.02 -7.18
C LYS A 190 3.61 11.93 -7.41
N MET A 191 4.81 12.06 -6.84
CA MET A 191 5.83 11.02 -6.88
C MET A 191 5.50 9.82 -6.00
N SER A 192 4.70 10.02 -4.95
CA SER A 192 4.41 9.00 -3.92
C SER A 192 3.08 8.29 -4.14
N ASN A 193 2.12 8.93 -4.82
CA ASN A 193 0.77 8.43 -5.01
C ASN A 193 0.48 8.16 -6.49
N PRO A 194 0.13 6.92 -6.87
CA PRO A 194 -0.30 6.65 -8.22
C PRO A 194 -1.68 7.28 -8.49
N ASN A 195 -1.89 7.74 -9.73
CA ASN A 195 -3.21 8.19 -10.20
C ASN A 195 -4.14 7.03 -10.53
N VAL A 196 -3.57 5.87 -10.80
CA VAL A 196 -4.29 4.65 -11.17
C VAL A 196 -3.58 3.43 -10.62
N ILE A 197 -4.36 2.44 -10.20
CA ILE A 197 -3.93 1.10 -9.79
C ILE A 197 -4.65 0.06 -10.66
N PRO A 198 -4.19 -1.20 -10.71
CA PRO A 198 -4.94 -2.27 -11.35
C PRO A 198 -6.21 -2.56 -10.53
N ARG A 199 -7.32 -1.91 -10.87
CA ARG A 199 -8.62 -2.17 -10.22
C ARG A 199 -9.04 -3.60 -10.47
N ASN A 200 -9.42 -4.33 -9.43
CA ASN A 200 -9.69 -5.77 -9.51
C ASN A 200 -10.74 -6.09 -10.58
N HIS A 201 -11.84 -5.33 -10.67
CA HIS A 201 -12.86 -5.54 -11.69
C HIS A 201 -12.35 -5.29 -13.12
N LYS A 202 -11.39 -4.36 -13.32
CA LYS A 202 -10.77 -4.11 -14.63
C LYS A 202 -9.78 -5.21 -15.00
N VAL A 203 -9.11 -5.80 -14.03
CA VAL A 203 -8.25 -6.99 -14.23
C VAL A 203 -9.13 -8.17 -14.66
N GLU A 204 -10.23 -8.44 -13.96
CA GLU A 204 -11.17 -9.52 -14.33
C GLU A 204 -11.78 -9.32 -15.72
N GLU A 205 -12.18 -8.08 -16.06
CA GLU A 205 -12.68 -7.75 -17.39
C GLU A 205 -11.64 -8.06 -18.48
N ALA A 206 -10.38 -7.68 -18.24
CA ALA A 206 -9.28 -7.93 -19.16
C ALA A 206 -8.96 -9.42 -19.33
N LEU A 207 -8.97 -10.19 -18.22
CA LEU A 207 -8.72 -11.63 -18.22
C LEU A 207 -9.85 -12.39 -18.94
N ASN A 208 -11.11 -12.04 -18.67
CA ASN A 208 -12.26 -12.68 -19.32
C ASN A 208 -12.24 -12.43 -20.84
N SER A 209 -12.00 -11.20 -21.27
CA SER A 209 -11.87 -10.88 -22.70
C SER A 209 -10.69 -11.61 -23.37
N ALA A 210 -9.56 -11.73 -22.67
CA ALA A 210 -8.40 -12.46 -23.16
C ALA A 210 -8.68 -13.97 -23.32
N ASN A 211 -9.44 -14.57 -22.40
CA ASN A 211 -9.85 -15.98 -22.49
C ASN A 211 -10.75 -16.23 -23.71
N GLU A 212 -11.52 -15.24 -24.16
CA GLU A 212 -12.31 -15.27 -25.40
C GLU A 212 -11.48 -14.98 -26.66
N GLY A 213 -10.17 -14.76 -26.50
CA GLY A 213 -9.24 -14.45 -27.59
C GLY A 213 -9.14 -12.98 -27.96
N ASN A 214 -9.81 -12.07 -27.24
CA ASN A 214 -9.72 -10.62 -27.46
C ASN A 214 -8.77 -9.97 -26.44
N LEU A 215 -7.61 -9.53 -26.89
CA LEU A 215 -6.57 -8.88 -26.07
C LEU A 215 -6.70 -7.34 -26.03
N GLU A 216 -7.72 -6.75 -26.63
CA GLU A 216 -7.83 -5.28 -26.71
C GLU A 216 -7.96 -4.64 -25.32
N ILE A 217 -8.81 -5.19 -24.47
CA ILE A 217 -9.04 -4.68 -23.09
C ILE A 217 -7.77 -4.82 -22.26
N LEU A 218 -7.11 -5.98 -22.33
CA LEU A 218 -5.83 -6.21 -21.65
C LEU A 218 -4.76 -5.20 -22.10
N ASN A 219 -4.63 -4.97 -23.40
CA ASN A 219 -3.64 -4.02 -23.91
C ASN A 219 -3.93 -2.57 -23.48
N LYS A 220 -5.20 -2.17 -23.43
CA LYS A 220 -5.61 -0.86 -22.89
C LYS A 220 -5.26 -0.73 -21.41
N LEU A 221 -5.60 -1.72 -20.60
CA LEU A 221 -5.26 -1.75 -19.18
C LEU A 221 -3.74 -1.65 -18.96
N LEU A 222 -2.95 -2.45 -19.67
CA LEU A 222 -1.49 -2.41 -19.63
C LEU A 222 -0.94 -1.04 -20.06
N TYR A 223 -1.52 -0.42 -21.09
CA TYR A 223 -1.11 0.92 -21.53
C TYR A 223 -1.27 1.96 -20.41
N VAL A 224 -2.43 1.97 -19.74
CA VAL A 224 -2.71 2.88 -18.63
C VAL A 224 -1.77 2.63 -17.45
N LEU A 225 -1.52 1.35 -17.11
CA LEU A 225 -0.70 0.96 -15.97
C LEU A 225 0.82 1.15 -16.17
N LYS A 226 1.28 1.38 -17.41
CA LYS A 226 2.72 1.66 -17.68
C LYS A 226 3.20 2.99 -17.09
N LYS A 227 2.31 3.94 -16.83
CA LYS A 227 2.64 5.27 -16.31
C LYS A 227 1.69 5.67 -15.18
N PRO A 228 1.64 4.90 -14.07
CA PRO A 228 0.58 5.03 -13.07
C PRO A 228 0.65 6.35 -12.29
N TYR A 229 1.80 7.02 -12.25
CA TYR A 229 2.00 8.31 -11.57
C TYR A 229 1.82 9.54 -12.48
N SER A 230 1.71 9.31 -13.79
CA SER A 230 1.55 10.41 -14.75
C SER A 230 0.09 10.80 -14.90
N SER A 231 -0.16 12.09 -15.16
CA SER A 231 -1.45 12.51 -15.67
C SER A 231 -1.63 11.93 -17.08
N GLN A 232 -2.78 11.34 -17.33
CA GLN A 232 -3.12 10.72 -18.61
C GLN A 232 -4.54 11.17 -18.98
N GLU A 233 -4.80 11.30 -20.28
CA GLU A 233 -6.15 11.53 -20.77
C GLU A 233 -6.95 10.21 -20.69
N THR A 234 -8.25 10.30 -20.39
CA THR A 234 -9.21 9.16 -20.41
C THR A 234 -8.88 8.01 -19.44
N ILE A 235 -8.39 8.31 -18.23
CA ILE A 235 -8.13 7.29 -17.19
C ILE A 235 -9.25 7.18 -16.14
N GLU A 236 -10.28 8.01 -16.21
CA GLU A 236 -11.34 8.10 -15.20
C GLU A 236 -11.99 6.73 -14.94
N ASP A 237 -12.28 5.97 -16.01
CA ASP A 237 -12.86 4.63 -15.89
C ASP A 237 -11.95 3.62 -15.18
N TYR A 238 -10.63 3.84 -15.20
CA TYR A 238 -9.65 3.00 -14.52
C TYR A 238 -9.37 3.47 -13.07
N GLN A 239 -9.83 4.66 -12.71
CA GLN A 239 -9.71 5.20 -11.34
C GLN A 239 -10.89 4.80 -10.46
N LEU A 240 -12.06 4.52 -11.05
CA LEU A 240 -13.27 4.18 -10.29
C LEU A 240 -13.10 2.85 -9.55
N PRO A 241 -13.42 2.79 -8.24
CA PRO A 241 -13.44 1.54 -7.51
C PRO A 241 -14.60 0.64 -7.98
N SER A 242 -14.50 -0.64 -7.66
CA SER A 242 -15.59 -1.57 -7.89
C SER A 242 -16.82 -1.22 -7.04
N THR A 243 -18.00 -1.45 -7.59
CA THR A 243 -19.26 -1.43 -6.81
C THR A 243 -19.47 -2.73 -6.03
N ASN A 244 -18.67 -3.77 -6.31
CA ASN A 244 -18.73 -5.06 -5.62
C ASN A 244 -17.59 -5.16 -4.59
N ASN A 245 -17.92 -5.10 -3.32
CA ASN A 245 -16.96 -5.15 -2.21
C ASN A 245 -16.54 -6.58 -1.82
N ASN A 246 -17.11 -7.63 -2.46
CA ASN A 246 -16.85 -9.03 -2.14
C ASN A 246 -15.88 -9.70 -3.12
N TYR A 247 -14.89 -8.97 -3.62
CA TYR A 247 -13.89 -9.54 -4.51
C TYR A 247 -13.00 -10.54 -3.77
N GLN A 248 -12.81 -11.71 -4.37
CA GLN A 248 -11.91 -12.75 -3.86
C GLN A 248 -11.00 -13.24 -4.98
N THR A 249 -9.78 -13.55 -4.61
CA THR A 249 -8.78 -14.16 -5.48
C THR A 249 -8.60 -15.62 -5.14
N PHE A 250 -8.34 -16.42 -6.18
CA PHE A 250 -8.14 -17.85 -6.05
C PHE A 250 -6.73 -18.20 -6.53
N CYS A 251 -5.98 -18.90 -5.68
CA CYS A 251 -4.74 -19.53 -6.09
C CYS A 251 -5.07 -20.93 -6.60
N GLY A 252 -4.69 -21.26 -7.84
CA GLY A 252 -5.00 -22.53 -8.49
C GLY A 252 -4.07 -23.69 -8.09
N THR A 253 -3.36 -23.54 -6.96
CA THR A 253 -2.44 -24.60 -6.44
C THR A 253 -3.02 -25.28 -5.23
#